data_427cbb1d4eaa3604a615e532606f0562
#
_entry.id   427cbb1d4eaa3604a615e532606f0562
#
_cell.length_a   1.000
_cell.length_b   1.000
_cell.length_c   1.000
_cell.angle_alpha   90.00
_cell.angle_beta   90.00
_cell.angle_gamma   90.00
#
_symmetry.space_group_name_H-M   'P 1'
#
loop_
_entity.id
_entity.type
_entity.pdbx_description
1 polymer ?
#
loop_
_entity_poly.entity_id
_entity_poly.type
_entity_poly.pdbx_seq_one_letter_code
_entity_poly.pdbx_strand_id
1 'polypeptide(L)'
;MSNVQTVQSIYEAFGRGDIPAILERLHPDVEWEHDTVAHGIPWIVPRKGRAAVGEFFQSLAALDFHVFEPFALLEGQGMVMGLIRMEATFRSTGKKVKDLEGHLFTFDEAGRVTRFRHFADTHQHLMITRS
;
A
#
# COMPACT_ATOMS: atom_id res chain seq x y z
N MET A 1 16.52 13.88 -0.56
CA MET A 1 15.57 13.11 -1.36
C MET A 1 14.20 13.81 -1.32
N SER A 2 13.57 14.04 -2.46
CA SER A 2 12.22 14.61 -2.48
C SER A 2 11.19 13.55 -2.03
N ASN A 3 9.98 14.00 -1.69
CA ASN A 3 8.92 13.08 -1.32
C ASN A 3 8.57 12.13 -2.46
N VAL A 4 8.56 12.62 -3.71
CA VAL A 4 8.34 11.77 -4.90
C VAL A 4 9.44 10.70 -5.02
N GLN A 5 10.70 11.08 -4.82
CA GLN A 5 11.81 10.14 -4.86
C GLN A 5 11.70 9.08 -3.75
N THR A 6 11.22 9.49 -2.57
CA THR A 6 10.99 8.55 -1.47
C THR A 6 9.94 7.52 -1.87
N VAL A 7 8.82 7.95 -2.46
CA VAL A 7 7.76 7.02 -2.92
C VAL A 7 8.29 6.10 -4.03
N GLN A 8 9.08 6.63 -4.98
CA GLN A 8 9.71 5.81 -6.00
C GLN A 8 10.58 4.72 -5.37
N SER A 9 11.38 5.09 -4.36
CA SER A 9 12.25 4.13 -3.67
C SER A 9 11.43 3.06 -2.92
N ILE A 10 10.27 3.42 -2.38
CA ILE A 10 9.36 2.48 -1.73
C ILE A 10 8.85 1.45 -2.74
N TYR A 11 8.40 1.89 -3.91
CA TYR A 11 7.93 0.96 -4.95
C TYR A 11 9.05 0.07 -5.49
N GLU A 12 10.25 0.61 -5.68
CA GLU A 12 11.41 -0.18 -6.09
C GLU A 12 11.76 -1.25 -5.06
N ALA A 13 11.73 -0.89 -3.77
CA ALA A 13 11.97 -1.84 -2.69
C ALA A 13 10.88 -2.92 -2.65
N PHE A 14 9.64 -2.54 -2.85
CA PHE A 14 8.53 -3.50 -2.93
C PHE A 14 8.75 -4.51 -4.09
N GLY A 15 9.15 -4.01 -5.24
CA GLY A 15 9.39 -4.84 -6.42
C GLY A 15 10.52 -5.86 -6.24
N ARG A 16 11.51 -5.59 -5.38
CA ARG A 16 12.59 -6.54 -5.07
C ARG A 16 12.39 -7.28 -3.74
N GLY A 17 11.22 -7.09 -3.09
CA GLY A 17 10.91 -7.77 -1.83
C GLY A 17 11.69 -7.26 -0.61
N ASP A 18 12.24 -6.05 -0.68
CA ASP A 18 13.03 -5.47 0.40
C ASP A 18 12.13 -4.67 1.36
N ILE A 19 11.37 -5.38 2.19
CA ILE A 19 10.45 -4.76 3.15
C ILE A 19 11.17 -3.89 4.18
N PRO A 20 12.31 -4.29 4.77
CA PRO A 20 13.05 -3.41 5.67
C PRO A 20 13.36 -2.03 5.08
N ALA A 21 13.73 -1.95 3.80
CA ALA A 21 14.01 -0.67 3.15
C ALA A 21 12.76 0.21 3.07
N ILE A 22 11.57 -0.39 2.93
CA ILE A 22 10.31 0.35 2.97
C ILE A 22 10.07 0.91 4.37
N LEU A 23 10.19 0.06 5.38
CA LEU A 23 9.90 0.44 6.77
C LEU A 23 10.81 1.58 7.26
N GLU A 24 12.04 1.64 6.77
CA GLU A 24 12.98 2.72 7.10
C GLU A 24 12.50 4.09 6.63
N ARG A 25 11.67 4.16 5.59
CA ARG A 25 11.11 5.40 5.06
C ARG A 25 9.92 5.91 5.85
N LEU A 26 9.40 5.10 6.77
CA LEU A 26 8.20 5.40 7.55
C LEU A 26 8.56 6.01 8.89
N HIS A 27 7.72 6.93 9.36
CA HIS A 27 7.81 7.41 10.74
C HIS A 27 7.56 6.22 11.69
N PRO A 28 8.25 6.16 12.86
CA PRO A 28 8.00 5.08 13.83
C PRO A 28 6.54 4.90 14.23
N ASP A 29 5.76 5.99 14.25
CA ASP A 29 4.34 5.98 14.63
C ASP A 29 3.42 6.11 13.40
N VAL A 30 3.86 5.69 12.23
CA VAL A 30 3.11 5.79 10.98
C VAL A 30 1.69 5.24 11.13
N GLU A 31 0.72 5.96 10.58
CA GLU A 31 -0.67 5.51 10.50
C GLU A 31 -0.93 4.94 9.11
N TRP A 32 -1.24 3.64 9.05
CA TRP A 32 -1.47 2.91 7.81
C TRP A 32 -2.95 2.65 7.65
N GLU A 33 -3.51 3.00 6.50
CA GLU A 33 -4.95 2.95 6.26
C GLU A 33 -5.71 3.87 7.23
N HIS A 34 -5.17 5.08 7.47
CA HIS A 34 -5.81 6.05 8.37
C HIS A 34 -7.22 6.41 7.87
N ASP A 35 -8.12 6.62 8.81
CA ASP A 35 -9.54 6.93 8.54
C ASP A 35 -10.29 5.85 7.75
N THR A 36 -9.75 4.63 7.70
CA THR A 36 -10.38 3.50 7.04
C THR A 36 -11.17 2.69 8.05
N VAL A 37 -12.37 2.29 7.66
CA VAL A 37 -13.15 1.31 8.41
C VAL A 37 -12.71 -0.09 7.96
N ALA A 38 -12.57 -1.02 8.91
CA ALA A 38 -12.26 -2.40 8.57
C ALA A 38 -13.42 -3.06 7.82
N HIS A 39 -13.14 -3.58 6.63
CA HIS A 39 -14.16 -4.18 5.75
C HIS A 39 -14.07 -5.70 5.67
N GLY A 40 -13.18 -6.33 6.44
CA GLY A 40 -12.94 -7.76 6.31
C GLY A 40 -11.94 -8.11 5.21
N ILE A 41 -11.24 -7.14 4.66
CA ILE A 41 -10.20 -7.34 3.66
C ILE A 41 -8.86 -7.38 4.40
N PRO A 42 -8.11 -8.51 4.39
CA PRO A 42 -6.93 -8.66 5.25
C PRO A 42 -5.82 -7.64 5.00
N TRP A 43 -5.70 -7.12 3.78
CA TRP A 43 -4.65 -6.15 3.42
C TRP A 43 -5.14 -4.70 3.43
N ILE A 44 -6.39 -4.44 3.81
CA ILE A 44 -6.92 -3.09 3.99
C ILE A 44 -7.49 -2.99 5.41
N VAL A 45 -6.59 -2.89 6.39
CA VAL A 45 -6.93 -2.82 7.81
C VAL A 45 -6.14 -1.68 8.43
N PRO A 46 -6.78 -0.79 9.23
CA PRO A 46 -6.05 0.26 9.93
C PRO A 46 -4.95 -0.32 10.83
N ARG A 47 -3.74 0.26 10.71
CA ARG A 47 -2.57 -0.18 11.48
C ARG A 47 -1.79 1.03 11.94
N LYS A 48 -1.06 0.89 13.04
CA LYS A 48 -0.20 1.95 13.56
C LYS A 48 1.18 1.40 13.90
N GLY A 49 2.21 2.12 13.47
CA GLY A 49 3.60 1.78 13.74
C GLY A 49 4.21 0.83 12.72
N ARG A 50 5.56 0.83 12.67
CA ARG A 50 6.31 0.04 11.69
C ARG A 50 6.07 -1.46 11.78
N ALA A 51 5.97 -1.99 13.01
CA ALA A 51 5.74 -3.43 13.20
C ALA A 51 4.40 -3.86 12.60
N ALA A 52 3.35 -3.07 12.83
CA ALA A 52 2.02 -3.37 12.27
C ALA A 52 2.02 -3.25 10.74
N VAL A 53 2.78 -2.29 10.18
CA VAL A 53 2.93 -2.19 8.72
C VAL A 53 3.68 -3.39 8.17
N GLY A 54 4.66 -3.92 8.89
CA GLY A 54 5.31 -5.18 8.52
C GLY A 54 4.30 -6.32 8.38
N GLU A 55 3.31 -6.39 9.28
CA GLU A 55 2.22 -7.37 9.18
C GLU A 55 1.35 -7.16 7.94
N PHE A 56 1.14 -5.89 7.54
CA PHE A 56 0.45 -5.60 6.28
C PHE A 56 1.18 -6.25 5.10
N PHE A 57 2.51 -6.08 5.01
CA PHE A 57 3.27 -6.70 3.93
C PHE A 57 3.22 -8.22 3.97
N GLN A 58 3.20 -8.81 5.17
CA GLN A 58 3.00 -10.26 5.31
C GLN A 58 1.63 -10.69 4.79
N SER A 59 0.59 -9.88 5.00
CA SER A 59 -0.76 -10.20 4.52
C SER A 59 -0.85 -10.25 2.99
N LEU A 60 0.04 -9.55 2.29
CA LEU A 60 0.07 -9.56 0.83
C LEU A 60 0.51 -10.91 0.25
N ALA A 61 1.08 -11.81 1.07
CA ALA A 61 1.41 -13.17 0.64
C ALA A 61 0.17 -13.97 0.23
N ALA A 62 -1.02 -13.56 0.66
CA ALA A 62 -2.29 -14.18 0.25
C ALA A 62 -2.63 -13.87 -1.21
N LEU A 63 -1.98 -12.88 -1.81
CA LEU A 63 -2.18 -12.46 -3.19
C LEU A 63 -1.01 -12.89 -4.06
N ASP A 64 -1.35 -13.33 -5.28
CA ASP A 64 -0.37 -13.58 -6.33
C ASP A 64 -0.49 -12.44 -7.33
N PHE A 65 0.48 -11.52 -7.31
CA PHE A 65 0.47 -10.34 -8.17
C PHE A 65 0.92 -10.70 -9.57
N HIS A 66 0.11 -10.36 -10.57
CA HIS A 66 0.42 -10.52 -11.98
C HIS A 66 0.84 -9.20 -12.61
N VAL A 67 0.25 -8.10 -12.15
CA VAL A 67 0.57 -6.73 -12.56
C VAL A 67 0.62 -5.86 -11.31
N PHE A 68 1.68 -5.09 -11.17
CA PHE A 68 1.76 -4.03 -10.18
C PHE A 68 2.58 -2.90 -10.80
N GLU A 69 1.87 -1.92 -11.37
CA GLU A 69 2.49 -0.88 -12.18
C GLU A 69 2.14 0.51 -11.65
N PRO A 70 3.04 1.13 -10.85
CA PRO A 70 2.92 2.56 -10.56
C PRO A 70 3.18 3.33 -11.85
N PHE A 71 2.18 4.06 -12.34
CA PHE A 71 2.33 4.74 -13.63
C PHE A 71 2.32 6.26 -13.51
N ALA A 72 1.96 6.82 -12.35
CA ALA A 72 1.98 8.25 -12.13
C ALA A 72 2.17 8.56 -10.65
N LEU A 73 2.90 9.63 -10.35
CA LEU A 73 3.06 10.18 -9.01
C LEU A 73 2.69 11.65 -9.04
N LEU A 74 1.73 12.06 -8.21
CA LEU A 74 1.25 13.43 -8.11
C LEU A 74 1.60 13.98 -6.74
N GLU A 75 2.21 15.16 -6.67
CA GLU A 75 2.67 15.75 -5.43
C GLU A 75 1.98 17.09 -5.15
N GLY A 76 1.63 17.31 -3.88
CA GLY A 76 1.11 18.59 -3.40
C GLY A 76 0.72 18.51 -1.93
N GLN A 77 0.77 19.64 -1.23
CA GLN A 77 0.31 19.76 0.16
C GLN A 77 1.00 18.80 1.14
N GLY A 78 2.28 18.51 0.91
CA GLY A 78 3.03 17.57 1.76
C GLY A 78 2.65 16.11 1.53
N MET A 79 1.99 15.80 0.42
CA MET A 79 1.51 14.46 0.10
C MET A 79 1.97 14.04 -1.30
N VAL A 80 2.05 12.73 -1.50
CA VAL A 80 2.25 12.13 -2.83
C VAL A 80 1.16 11.09 -3.06
N MET A 81 0.47 11.19 -4.20
CA MET A 81 -0.48 10.19 -4.63
C MET A 81 0.16 9.34 -5.74
N GLY A 82 0.31 8.04 -5.47
CA GLY A 82 0.69 7.09 -6.50
C GLY A 82 -0.54 6.51 -7.16
N LEU A 83 -0.56 6.45 -8.49
CA LEU A 83 -1.62 5.78 -9.25
C LEU A 83 -1.05 4.46 -9.77
N ILE A 84 -1.75 3.36 -9.47
CA ILE A 84 -1.24 2.00 -9.64
C ILE A 84 -2.23 1.16 -10.42
N ARG A 85 -1.77 0.50 -11.49
CA ARG A 85 -2.52 -0.60 -12.10
C ARG A 85 -2.10 -1.89 -11.42
N MET A 86 -3.09 -2.66 -10.93
CA MET A 86 -2.76 -3.94 -10.32
C MET A 86 -3.71 -5.04 -10.78
N GLU A 87 -3.17 -6.23 -10.90
CA GLU A 87 -3.94 -7.46 -11.12
C GLU A 87 -3.34 -8.53 -10.23
N ALA A 88 -4.21 -9.22 -9.50
CA ALA A 88 -3.77 -10.26 -8.58
C ALA A 88 -4.83 -11.37 -8.47
N THR A 89 -4.37 -12.53 -8.02
CA THR A 89 -5.22 -13.66 -7.69
C THR A 89 -5.16 -13.88 -6.18
N PHE A 90 -6.31 -14.02 -5.53
CA PHE A 90 -6.36 -14.45 -4.13
C PHE A 90 -6.14 -15.96 -4.09
N ARG A 91 -5.05 -16.39 -3.47
CA ARG A 91 -4.60 -17.79 -3.55
C ARG A 91 -5.61 -18.80 -3.02
N SER A 92 -6.31 -18.45 -1.94
CA SER A 92 -7.27 -19.37 -1.30
C SER A 92 -8.50 -19.66 -2.15
N THR A 93 -8.98 -18.72 -2.95
CA THR A 93 -10.21 -18.88 -3.75
C THR A 93 -9.93 -19.02 -5.24
N GLY A 94 -8.75 -18.61 -5.71
CA GLY A 94 -8.41 -18.55 -7.12
C GLY A 94 -9.09 -17.40 -7.86
N LYS A 95 -9.81 -16.53 -7.15
CA LYS A 95 -10.50 -15.39 -7.76
C LYS A 95 -9.53 -14.24 -8.01
N LYS A 96 -9.82 -13.46 -9.05
CA LYS A 96 -8.94 -12.39 -9.52
C LYS A 96 -9.54 -11.01 -9.28
N VAL A 97 -8.66 -10.05 -9.00
CA VAL A 97 -8.99 -8.64 -8.94
C VAL A 97 -8.18 -7.91 -10.01
N LYS A 98 -8.81 -6.93 -10.65
CA LYS A 98 -8.16 -5.99 -11.56
C LYS A 98 -8.59 -4.59 -11.14
N ASP A 99 -7.64 -3.79 -10.69
CA ASP A 99 -7.96 -2.52 -10.03
C ASP A 99 -7.05 -1.40 -10.50
N LEU A 100 -7.58 -0.19 -10.45
CA LEU A 100 -6.82 1.05 -10.56
C LEU A 100 -6.84 1.69 -9.19
N GLU A 101 -5.69 1.69 -8.50
CA GLU A 101 -5.60 2.13 -7.12
C GLU A 101 -4.91 3.47 -6.99
N GLY A 102 -5.28 4.21 -5.95
CA GLY A 102 -4.54 5.37 -5.48
C GLY A 102 -3.87 5.04 -4.15
N HIS A 103 -2.58 5.38 -4.03
CA HIS A 103 -1.83 5.25 -2.79
C HIS A 103 -1.46 6.64 -2.29
N LEU A 104 -2.09 7.09 -1.21
CA LEU A 104 -1.83 8.42 -0.66
C LEU A 104 -0.81 8.32 0.47
N PHE A 105 0.34 8.96 0.27
CA PHE A 105 1.42 9.07 1.26
C PHE A 105 1.45 10.49 1.79
N THR A 106 1.39 10.67 3.11
CA THR A 106 1.59 11.97 3.78
C THR A 106 2.94 11.98 4.46
N PHE A 107 3.66 13.10 4.37
CA PHE A 107 5.04 13.23 4.84
C PHE A 107 5.18 14.26 5.96
N ASP A 108 6.17 14.06 6.84
CA ASP A 108 6.61 15.07 7.77
C ASP A 108 7.73 15.93 7.16
N GLU A 109 8.21 16.93 7.92
CA GLU A 109 9.27 17.83 7.46
C GLU A 109 10.61 17.12 7.29
N ALA A 110 10.81 15.99 7.98
CA ALA A 110 12.03 15.18 7.86
C ALA A 110 12.00 14.26 6.63
N GLY A 111 10.92 14.26 5.86
CA GLY A 111 10.78 13.42 4.67
C GLY A 111 10.41 11.99 4.96
N ARG A 112 9.82 11.70 6.12
CA ARG A 112 9.32 10.37 6.45
C ARG A 112 7.83 10.30 6.23
N VAL A 113 7.34 9.14 5.80
CA VAL A 113 5.91 8.89 5.65
C VAL A 113 5.26 8.79 7.02
N THR A 114 4.28 9.66 7.29
CA THR A 114 3.52 9.65 8.55
C THR A 114 2.17 8.99 8.42
N ARG A 115 1.61 8.96 7.21
CA ARG A 115 0.30 8.34 6.93
C ARG A 115 0.30 7.72 5.55
N PHE A 116 -0.44 6.65 5.42
CA PHE A 116 -0.69 5.98 4.15
C PHE A 116 -2.15 5.55 4.07
N ARG A 117 -2.74 5.65 2.88
CA ARG A 117 -4.09 5.16 2.64
C ARG A 117 -4.25 4.65 1.20
N HIS A 118 -4.87 3.48 1.05
CA HIS A 118 -5.35 2.98 -0.23
C HIS A 118 -6.67 3.62 -0.60
N PHE A 119 -6.80 3.98 -1.87
CA PHE A 119 -8.08 4.17 -2.53
C PHE A 119 -8.21 3.06 -3.55
N ALA A 120 -9.10 2.12 -3.28
CA ALA A 120 -9.22 0.88 -4.04
C ALA A 120 -10.68 0.57 -4.30
N ASP A 121 -10.94 -0.28 -5.29
CA ASP A 121 -12.26 -0.85 -5.50
C ASP A 121 -12.48 -1.95 -4.45
N THR A 122 -12.89 -1.54 -3.25
CA THR A 122 -13.02 -2.44 -2.11
C THR A 122 -14.03 -3.55 -2.35
N HIS A 123 -15.02 -3.32 -3.19
CA HIS A 123 -15.97 -4.38 -3.54
C HIS A 123 -15.27 -5.57 -4.22
N GLN A 124 -14.40 -5.31 -5.20
CA GLN A 124 -13.64 -6.38 -5.84
C GLN A 124 -12.75 -7.10 -4.82
N HIS A 125 -12.02 -6.33 -3.98
CA HIS A 125 -11.12 -6.90 -2.98
C HIS A 125 -11.87 -7.79 -1.99
N LEU A 126 -13.08 -7.37 -1.58
CA LEU A 126 -13.90 -8.19 -0.69
C LEU A 126 -14.39 -9.46 -1.38
N MET A 127 -14.87 -9.34 -2.62
CA MET A 127 -15.44 -10.46 -3.35
C MET A 127 -14.45 -11.59 -3.59
N ILE A 128 -13.18 -11.29 -3.84
CA ILE A 128 -12.17 -12.34 -4.06
C ILE A 128 -11.87 -13.16 -2.80
N THR A 129 -12.15 -12.63 -1.60
CA THR A 129 -11.96 -13.34 -0.35
C THR A 129 -13.08 -14.32 -0.02
N ARG A 130 -14.18 -14.26 -0.75
CA ARG A 130 -15.35 -15.12 -0.53
C ARG A 130 -15.34 -16.32 -1.44
N SER A 131 -15.64 -17.47 -0.87
CA SER A 131 -15.72 -18.73 -1.61
C SER A 131 -17.03 -18.87 -2.39
#